data_f4146033c52dce3da6051e000afce5a9
#
_entry.id   f4146033c52dce3da6051e000afce5a9
#
_cell.length_a   1.000
_cell.length_b   1.000
_cell.length_c   1.000
_cell.angle_alpha   90.00
_cell.angle_beta   90.00
_cell.angle_gamma   90.00
#
_symmetry.space_group_name_H-M   'P 1'
#
loop_
_entity.id
_entity.type
_entity.pdbx_description
1 polymer ?
#
loop_
_entity_poly.entity_id
_entity_poly.type
_entity_poly.pdbx_seq_one_letter_code
_entity_poly.pdbx_strand_id
1 'polypeptide(L)'
;MDETNKIENYELETIKEGTTDIQFPKFDKVSSEAPVFYNPKMELNRDISILALQVFQRRENRSLNVCDLFGGSGIRGVRYKNEIDGIDQVAINDISETANEFEKINVSLNNLEDITISQNDASLFLRNNRGRFDIIDIDPFGTPSPFLDSAGYCARKNSLLCVTATDTSALCGTYKEPCIRKYNAKPYKSEYCHENGIRILAGYTALTLAKYKKYISVKLSHSTEHYMRLYIEVLKGSKATDESLENIGYISHCKECLYRETNKGMATNLNHTCPECGEKLIHAGPLWLGPIQDREFIEEMIEEIDNKTLNTKDKILKLLNQCLEEADSEITFYDIHTLCRVLKISAPKFDLIIEKIKENGYNVVKTHYSPLGIKTDM
;
A
#
# COMPACT_ATOMS: atom_id res chain seq x y z
N MET A 1 -27.40 -33.68 4.62
CA MET A 1 -26.07 -34.06 5.10
C MET A 1 -25.54 -32.85 5.83
N ASP A 2 -25.24 -33.02 7.12
CA ASP A 2 -24.97 -31.93 8.04
C ASP A 2 -23.82 -31.04 7.57
N GLU A 3 -24.08 -29.76 7.38
CA GLU A 3 -23.10 -28.70 7.04
C GLU A 3 -22.17 -28.33 8.21
N THR A 4 -22.41 -28.87 9.40
CA THR A 4 -21.69 -28.55 10.65
C THR A 4 -20.34 -29.26 10.82
N ASN A 5 -19.87 -30.07 9.86
CA ASN A 5 -18.77 -31.02 10.11
C ASN A 5 -17.42 -30.71 9.40
N LYS A 6 -17.27 -29.56 8.73
CA LYS A 6 -16.00 -29.28 8.02
C LYS A 6 -14.90 -28.73 8.94
N ILE A 7 -15.27 -27.97 9.96
CA ILE A 7 -14.32 -27.31 10.88
C ILE A 7 -13.75 -28.29 11.92
N GLU A 8 -14.52 -29.32 12.33
CA GLU A 8 -14.10 -30.33 13.33
C GLU A 8 -12.83 -31.12 12.91
N ASN A 9 -12.41 -31.02 11.65
CA ASN A 9 -11.23 -31.70 11.14
C ASN A 9 -9.93 -30.91 11.33
N TYR A 10 -9.97 -29.67 11.84
CA TYR A 10 -8.80 -28.85 12.03
C TYR A 10 -8.39 -28.73 13.51
N GLU A 11 -7.10 -28.86 13.81
CA GLU A 11 -6.54 -28.35 15.05
C GLU A 11 -6.57 -26.82 14.98
N LEU A 12 -7.23 -26.17 15.95
CA LEU A 12 -7.43 -24.72 15.95
C LEU A 12 -6.38 -24.03 16.83
N GLU A 13 -5.95 -22.87 16.39
CA GLU A 13 -5.11 -21.95 17.15
C GLU A 13 -5.89 -20.64 17.34
N THR A 14 -5.79 -20.07 18.55
CA THR A 14 -6.38 -18.76 18.87
C THR A 14 -5.26 -17.82 19.26
N ILE A 15 -5.23 -16.66 18.63
CA ILE A 15 -4.27 -15.59 18.91
C ILE A 15 -5.00 -14.30 19.25
N LYS A 16 -4.26 -13.32 19.78
CA LYS A 16 -4.76 -11.98 20.02
C LYS A 16 -3.92 -10.95 19.27
N GLU A 17 -4.54 -10.19 18.36
CA GLU A 17 -3.96 -9.01 17.75
C GLU A 17 -4.72 -7.76 18.21
N GLY A 18 -4.01 -6.76 18.71
CA GLY A 18 -4.65 -5.62 19.32
C GLY A 18 -5.56 -6.01 20.48
N THR A 19 -6.85 -5.70 20.37
CA THR A 19 -7.89 -6.13 21.33
C THR A 19 -8.73 -7.30 20.82
N THR A 20 -8.43 -7.84 19.64
CA THR A 20 -9.24 -8.81 18.91
C THR A 20 -8.69 -10.22 19.02
N ASP A 21 -9.55 -11.18 19.36
CA ASP A 21 -9.23 -12.60 19.41
C ASP A 21 -9.56 -13.24 18.05
N ILE A 22 -8.63 -14.00 17.47
CA ILE A 22 -8.79 -14.63 16.16
C ILE A 22 -8.46 -16.11 16.26
N GLN A 23 -9.37 -16.93 15.76
CA GLN A 23 -9.21 -18.37 15.64
C GLN A 23 -9.04 -18.78 14.17
N PHE A 24 -8.08 -19.64 13.90
CA PHE A 24 -7.80 -20.18 12.57
C PHE A 24 -7.22 -21.59 12.68
N PRO A 25 -7.23 -22.38 11.57
CA PRO A 25 -6.57 -23.68 11.56
C PRO A 25 -5.07 -23.56 11.78
N LYS A 26 -4.51 -24.40 12.62
CA LYS A 26 -3.07 -24.48 12.85
C LYS A 26 -2.35 -25.01 11.63
N PHE A 27 -1.26 -24.35 11.22
CA PHE A 27 -0.44 -24.76 10.07
C PHE A 27 1.03 -24.80 10.42
N ASP A 28 1.75 -25.73 9.80
CA ASP A 28 3.21 -25.79 9.90
C ASP A 28 3.89 -24.67 9.09
N LYS A 29 3.25 -24.17 8.04
CA LYS A 29 3.77 -23.09 7.17
C LYS A 29 2.64 -22.22 6.65
N VAL A 30 2.86 -20.90 6.65
CA VAL A 30 1.99 -19.94 5.98
C VAL A 30 2.05 -20.18 4.46
N SER A 31 0.92 -20.51 3.87
CA SER A 31 0.78 -20.84 2.44
C SER A 31 -0.54 -20.30 1.90
N SER A 32 -0.55 -19.95 0.61
CA SER A 32 -1.80 -19.64 -0.12
C SER A 32 -2.70 -20.86 -0.34
N GLU A 33 -2.18 -22.06 -0.08
CA GLU A 33 -2.91 -23.34 -0.16
C GLU A 33 -3.54 -23.73 1.19
N ALA A 34 -3.31 -22.91 2.24
CA ALA A 34 -3.93 -23.13 3.54
C ALA A 34 -5.47 -23.01 3.42
N PRO A 35 -6.27 -23.85 4.12
CA PRO A 35 -7.72 -23.77 4.09
C PRO A 35 -8.27 -22.39 4.44
N VAL A 36 -7.60 -21.70 5.35
CA VAL A 36 -7.86 -20.31 5.75
C VAL A 36 -6.54 -19.60 5.93
N PHE A 37 -6.40 -18.42 5.36
CA PHE A 37 -5.15 -17.66 5.42
C PHE A 37 -5.05 -16.82 6.70
N TYR A 38 -3.98 -17.03 7.43
CA TYR A 38 -3.46 -16.12 8.43
C TYR A 38 -1.94 -16.00 8.30
N ASN A 39 -1.41 -14.78 8.31
CA ASN A 39 0.02 -14.50 8.26
C ASN A 39 0.43 -13.53 9.38
N PRO A 40 1.18 -13.99 10.40
CA PRO A 40 1.61 -13.15 11.51
C PRO A 40 2.54 -12.01 11.08
N LYS A 41 3.28 -12.15 9.97
CA LYS A 41 4.11 -11.07 9.44
C LYS A 41 3.30 -9.87 8.93
N MET A 42 2.01 -10.07 8.63
CA MET A 42 1.11 -9.02 8.20
C MET A 42 0.48 -8.23 9.37
N GLU A 43 0.80 -8.54 10.63
CA GLU A 43 0.29 -7.82 11.80
C GLU A 43 0.66 -6.33 11.74
N LEU A 44 1.91 -6.00 11.38
CA LEU A 44 2.33 -4.61 11.16
C LEU A 44 1.44 -3.88 10.14
N ASN A 45 1.07 -4.55 9.03
CA ASN A 45 0.18 -3.98 8.02
C ASN A 45 -1.22 -3.73 8.58
N ARG A 46 -1.76 -4.68 9.38
CA ARG A 46 -3.07 -4.56 10.01
C ARG A 46 -3.09 -3.45 11.06
N ASP A 47 -2.07 -3.36 11.89
CA ASP A 47 -1.92 -2.32 12.91
C ASP A 47 -1.85 -0.91 12.28
N ILE A 48 -1.06 -0.73 11.21
CA ILE A 48 -1.04 0.53 10.44
C ILE A 48 -2.42 0.83 9.85
N SER A 49 -3.14 -0.20 9.38
CA SER A 49 -4.49 0.00 8.84
C SER A 49 -5.47 0.48 9.92
N ILE A 50 -5.40 -0.04 11.15
CA ILE A 50 -6.22 0.46 12.27
C ILE A 50 -6.02 1.97 12.46
N LEU A 51 -4.78 2.44 12.47
CA LEU A 51 -4.48 3.87 12.61
C LEU A 51 -4.98 4.69 11.43
N ALA A 52 -4.69 4.26 10.21
CA ALA A 52 -5.09 4.99 9.01
C ALA A 52 -6.62 5.11 8.88
N LEU A 53 -7.36 4.04 9.18
CA LEU A 53 -8.80 4.04 9.12
C LEU A 53 -9.42 4.88 10.26
N GLN A 54 -8.82 4.86 11.46
CA GLN A 54 -9.29 5.70 12.58
C GLN A 54 -9.10 7.19 12.27
N VAL A 55 -7.93 7.59 11.72
CA VAL A 55 -7.69 8.98 11.31
C VAL A 55 -8.67 9.39 10.21
N PHE A 56 -8.89 8.53 9.22
CA PHE A 56 -9.84 8.81 8.15
C PHE A 56 -11.27 8.96 8.70
N GLN A 57 -11.69 8.11 9.64
CA GLN A 57 -13.01 8.20 10.28
C GLN A 57 -13.17 9.53 11.04
N ARG A 58 -12.15 9.97 11.79
CA ARG A 58 -12.20 11.26 12.51
C ARG A 58 -12.33 12.45 11.57
N ARG A 59 -11.61 12.44 10.46
CA ARG A 59 -11.70 13.50 9.42
C ARG A 59 -13.08 13.55 8.79
N GLU A 60 -13.70 12.40 8.53
CA GLU A 60 -15.07 12.32 8.01
C GLU A 60 -16.13 12.71 9.03
N ASN A 61 -15.84 12.61 10.33
CA ASN A 61 -16.69 12.97 11.46
C ASN A 61 -18.12 12.41 11.38
N ARG A 62 -18.24 11.14 10.95
CA ARG A 62 -19.49 10.38 10.84
C ARG A 62 -19.20 8.88 10.90
N SER A 63 -20.22 8.08 11.09
CA SER A 63 -20.09 6.62 11.00
C SER A 63 -19.77 6.17 9.58
N LEU A 64 -18.89 5.16 9.45
CA LEU A 64 -18.38 4.65 8.18
C LEU A 64 -18.73 3.18 7.97
N ASN A 65 -18.94 2.82 6.69
CA ASN A 65 -19.10 1.45 6.22
C ASN A 65 -17.81 0.94 5.59
N VAL A 66 -17.34 -0.23 6.01
CA VAL A 66 -16.09 -0.82 5.58
C VAL A 66 -16.33 -2.09 4.77
N CYS A 67 -15.53 -2.32 3.75
CA CYS A 67 -15.44 -3.57 3.00
C CYS A 67 -14.03 -4.14 3.17
N ASP A 68 -13.93 -5.33 3.77
CA ASP A 68 -12.79 -6.23 3.69
C ASP A 68 -13.05 -7.20 2.53
N LEU A 69 -12.36 -6.99 1.41
CA LEU A 69 -12.69 -7.64 0.15
C LEU A 69 -12.15 -9.07 0.04
N PHE A 70 -11.15 -9.41 0.84
CA PHE A 70 -10.45 -10.69 0.86
C PHE A 70 -10.27 -11.17 2.30
N GLY A 71 -11.37 -11.59 2.93
CA GLY A 71 -11.45 -11.80 4.37
C GLY A 71 -10.51 -12.86 4.92
N GLY A 72 -10.36 -14.00 4.23
CA GLY A 72 -9.57 -15.13 4.73
C GLY A 72 -10.07 -15.60 6.11
N SER A 73 -9.28 -15.35 7.17
CA SER A 73 -9.73 -15.61 8.56
C SER A 73 -10.71 -14.54 9.09
N GLY A 74 -10.99 -13.49 8.33
CA GLY A 74 -11.79 -12.33 8.74
C GLY A 74 -11.05 -11.33 9.64
N ILE A 75 -9.77 -11.56 9.92
CA ILE A 75 -9.01 -10.78 10.91
C ILE A 75 -9.07 -9.26 10.66
N ARG A 76 -8.98 -8.79 9.39
CA ARG A 76 -9.04 -7.35 9.08
C ARG A 76 -10.41 -6.79 9.40
N GLY A 77 -11.45 -7.36 8.81
CA GLY A 77 -12.84 -6.89 9.00
C GLY A 77 -13.27 -6.94 10.46
N VAL A 78 -12.91 -8.01 11.20
CA VAL A 78 -13.20 -8.16 12.64
C VAL A 78 -12.46 -7.09 13.44
N ARG A 79 -11.15 -6.87 13.20
CA ARG A 79 -10.38 -5.81 13.86
C ARG A 79 -10.93 -4.42 13.54
N TYR A 80 -11.34 -4.16 12.30
CA TYR A 80 -11.91 -2.87 11.93
C TYR A 80 -13.18 -2.54 12.70
N LYS A 81 -14.06 -3.54 12.89
CA LYS A 81 -15.27 -3.34 13.69
C LYS A 81 -14.98 -3.20 15.18
N ASN A 82 -14.02 -3.98 15.69
CA ASN A 82 -13.73 -4.06 17.13
C ASN A 82 -12.84 -2.92 17.64
N GLU A 83 -11.92 -2.41 16.81
CA GLU A 83 -10.83 -1.53 17.26
C GLU A 83 -10.94 -0.09 16.75
N ILE A 84 -11.83 0.19 15.79
CA ILE A 84 -11.99 1.53 15.21
C ILE A 84 -13.32 2.13 15.63
N ASP A 85 -13.24 3.31 16.23
CA ASP A 85 -14.43 4.04 16.64
C ASP A 85 -15.21 4.55 15.42
N GLY A 86 -16.53 4.52 15.48
CA GLY A 86 -17.39 5.07 14.45
C GLY A 86 -17.49 4.22 13.18
N ILE A 87 -17.21 2.91 13.26
CA ILE A 87 -17.53 1.96 12.19
C ILE A 87 -18.97 1.45 12.41
N ASP A 88 -19.86 1.76 11.46
CA ASP A 88 -21.25 1.32 11.46
C ASP A 88 -21.38 -0.14 11.02
N GLN A 89 -21.05 -0.42 9.77
CA GLN A 89 -21.14 -1.76 9.20
C GLN A 89 -19.81 -2.20 8.59
N VAL A 90 -19.51 -3.48 8.73
CA VAL A 90 -18.40 -4.14 8.02
C VAL A 90 -18.96 -5.24 7.13
N ALA A 91 -18.54 -5.27 5.88
CA ALA A 91 -18.75 -6.39 4.98
C ALA A 91 -17.43 -7.11 4.78
N ILE A 92 -17.39 -8.38 5.13
CA ILE A 92 -16.25 -9.28 4.89
C ILE A 92 -16.64 -10.18 3.73
N ASN A 93 -15.82 -10.22 2.70
CA ASN A 93 -16.06 -11.06 1.52
C ASN A 93 -14.87 -11.98 1.27
N ASP A 94 -15.16 -13.22 0.99
CA ASP A 94 -14.20 -14.18 0.45
C ASP A 94 -14.91 -15.12 -0.53
N ILE A 95 -14.20 -15.69 -1.48
CA ILE A 95 -14.74 -16.67 -2.41
C ILE A 95 -14.80 -18.08 -1.78
N SER A 96 -13.97 -18.32 -0.76
CA SER A 96 -13.83 -19.61 -0.08
C SER A 96 -14.95 -19.82 0.95
N GLU A 97 -15.68 -20.90 0.83
CA GLU A 97 -16.68 -21.32 1.81
C GLU A 97 -16.05 -21.53 3.20
N THR A 98 -14.86 -22.18 3.26
CA THR A 98 -14.14 -22.41 4.51
C THR A 98 -13.71 -21.09 5.16
N ALA A 99 -13.25 -20.10 4.39
CA ALA A 99 -12.95 -18.78 4.91
C ALA A 99 -14.19 -18.14 5.57
N ASN A 100 -15.34 -18.18 4.90
CA ASN A 100 -16.58 -17.61 5.45
C ASN A 100 -17.04 -18.29 6.75
N GLU A 101 -16.76 -19.58 6.93
CA GLU A 101 -17.04 -20.26 8.22
C GLU A 101 -16.15 -19.70 9.34
N PHE A 102 -14.85 -19.51 9.09
CA PHE A 102 -13.93 -18.91 10.07
C PHE A 102 -14.24 -17.43 10.35
N GLU A 103 -14.66 -16.69 9.33
CA GLU A 103 -15.15 -15.30 9.50
C GLU A 103 -16.32 -15.26 10.49
N LYS A 104 -17.32 -16.16 10.36
CA LYS A 104 -18.45 -16.26 11.30
C LYS A 104 -18.01 -16.61 12.72
N ILE A 105 -17.07 -17.55 12.87
CA ILE A 105 -16.50 -17.92 14.17
C ILE A 105 -15.84 -16.71 14.81
N ASN A 106 -14.99 -15.99 14.08
CA ASN A 106 -14.24 -14.86 14.60
C ASN A 106 -15.10 -13.66 14.92
N VAL A 107 -16.17 -13.41 14.16
CA VAL A 107 -17.20 -12.43 14.50
C VAL A 107 -17.89 -12.80 15.82
N SER A 108 -18.31 -14.05 15.97
CA SER A 108 -18.97 -14.55 17.18
C SER A 108 -18.03 -14.54 18.39
N LEU A 109 -16.77 -14.92 18.23
CA LEU A 109 -15.75 -14.96 19.28
C LEU A 109 -15.54 -13.58 19.93
N ASN A 110 -15.67 -12.52 19.14
CA ASN A 110 -15.52 -11.14 19.60
C ASN A 110 -16.88 -10.46 19.96
N ASN A 111 -17.99 -11.20 19.95
CA ASN A 111 -19.34 -10.69 20.23
C ASN A 111 -19.71 -9.46 19.40
N LEU A 112 -19.33 -9.44 18.10
CA LEU A 112 -19.56 -8.29 17.23
C LEU A 112 -20.88 -8.42 16.48
N GLU A 113 -21.56 -7.27 16.34
CA GLU A 113 -22.77 -7.09 15.55
C GLU A 113 -22.45 -6.22 14.31
N ASP A 114 -23.41 -6.11 13.38
CA ASP A 114 -23.31 -5.28 12.18
C ASP A 114 -22.16 -5.69 11.22
N ILE A 115 -21.84 -6.98 11.19
CA ILE A 115 -20.93 -7.58 10.22
C ILE A 115 -21.71 -8.47 9.26
N THR A 116 -21.54 -8.21 7.95
CA THR A 116 -22.11 -9.04 6.89
C THR A 116 -21.00 -9.88 6.27
N ILE A 117 -21.16 -11.19 6.27
CA ILE A 117 -20.25 -12.13 5.62
C ILE A 117 -20.83 -12.50 4.25
N SER A 118 -19.99 -12.49 3.22
CA SER A 118 -20.39 -12.69 1.84
C SER A 118 -19.46 -13.67 1.13
N GLN A 119 -20.03 -14.65 0.43
CA GLN A 119 -19.30 -15.59 -0.40
C GLN A 119 -19.47 -15.22 -1.87
N ASN A 120 -18.63 -14.34 -2.39
CA ASN A 120 -18.73 -13.88 -3.76
C ASN A 120 -17.36 -13.65 -4.40
N ASP A 121 -17.34 -13.69 -5.75
CA ASP A 121 -16.24 -13.10 -6.50
C ASP A 121 -16.07 -11.64 -6.12
N ALA A 122 -14.84 -11.24 -5.85
CA ALA A 122 -14.51 -9.90 -5.33
C ALA A 122 -14.97 -8.77 -6.26
N SER A 123 -14.79 -8.93 -7.59
CA SER A 123 -15.20 -7.93 -8.56
C SER A 123 -16.72 -7.84 -8.68
N LEU A 124 -17.41 -8.97 -8.66
CA LEU A 124 -18.88 -9.02 -8.69
C LEU A 124 -19.45 -8.40 -7.40
N PHE A 125 -18.88 -8.72 -6.24
CA PHE A 125 -19.29 -8.15 -4.96
C PHE A 125 -19.21 -6.62 -4.97
N LEU A 126 -18.09 -6.05 -5.39
CA LEU A 126 -17.94 -4.60 -5.47
C LEU A 126 -18.94 -3.96 -6.46
N ARG A 127 -19.17 -4.57 -7.62
CA ARG A 127 -20.10 -4.03 -8.62
C ARG A 127 -21.55 -4.03 -8.14
N ASN A 128 -21.95 -5.03 -7.36
CA ASN A 128 -23.29 -5.12 -6.75
C ASN A 128 -23.48 -4.15 -5.56
N ASN A 129 -22.39 -3.63 -4.99
CA ASN A 129 -22.43 -2.76 -3.81
C ASN A 129 -21.94 -1.32 -4.11
N ARG A 130 -22.24 -0.80 -5.32
CA ARG A 130 -21.82 0.54 -5.74
C ARG A 130 -22.21 1.62 -4.74
N GLY A 131 -21.19 2.37 -4.28
CA GLY A 131 -21.38 3.52 -3.38
C GLY A 131 -21.79 3.17 -1.95
N ARG A 132 -21.78 1.89 -1.59
CA ARG A 132 -22.15 1.43 -0.25
C ARG A 132 -21.03 1.68 0.79
N PHE A 133 -19.77 1.55 0.40
CA PHE A 133 -18.65 1.59 1.31
C PHE A 133 -17.93 2.93 1.32
N ASP A 134 -17.50 3.34 2.49
CA ASP A 134 -16.62 4.49 2.74
C ASP A 134 -15.16 4.07 2.68
N ILE A 135 -14.87 2.83 3.07
CA ILE A 135 -13.55 2.23 3.06
C ILE A 135 -13.63 0.91 2.33
N ILE A 136 -12.70 0.69 1.39
CA ILE A 136 -12.56 -0.58 0.66
C ILE A 136 -11.13 -1.06 0.84
N ASP A 137 -10.94 -2.18 1.50
CA ASP A 137 -9.63 -2.83 1.66
C ASP A 137 -9.47 -3.95 0.63
N ILE A 138 -8.41 -3.85 -0.16
CA ILE A 138 -8.05 -4.77 -1.24
C ILE A 138 -6.69 -5.38 -0.89
N ASP A 139 -6.71 -6.56 -0.25
CA ASP A 139 -5.51 -7.27 0.20
C ASP A 139 -5.48 -8.71 -0.37
N PRO A 140 -5.35 -8.87 -1.70
CA PRO A 140 -5.32 -10.17 -2.34
C PRO A 140 -3.95 -10.82 -2.24
N PHE A 141 -3.88 -12.12 -2.48
CA PHE A 141 -2.62 -12.76 -2.82
C PHE A 141 -2.09 -12.22 -4.16
N GLY A 142 -0.85 -11.72 -4.17
CA GLY A 142 -0.17 -11.23 -5.35
C GLY A 142 -0.59 -9.84 -5.78
N THR A 143 -1.28 -9.73 -6.90
CA THR A 143 -1.58 -8.44 -7.53
C THR A 143 -3.01 -7.95 -7.26
N PRO A 144 -3.20 -6.68 -6.87
CA PRO A 144 -4.53 -6.08 -6.77
C PRO A 144 -5.12 -5.63 -8.13
N SER A 145 -4.33 -5.66 -9.19
CA SER A 145 -4.69 -5.04 -10.47
C SER A 145 -6.03 -5.51 -11.07
N PRO A 146 -6.46 -6.80 -10.97
CA PRO A 146 -7.73 -7.25 -11.52
C PRO A 146 -8.95 -6.63 -10.82
N PHE A 147 -8.79 -6.19 -9.57
CA PHE A 147 -9.90 -5.73 -8.73
C PHE A 147 -10.07 -4.21 -8.74
N LEU A 148 -9.04 -3.46 -9.13
CA LEU A 148 -9.04 -2.00 -9.08
C LEU A 148 -10.08 -1.34 -9.99
N ASP A 149 -10.47 -1.98 -11.09
CA ASP A 149 -11.55 -1.49 -11.93
C ASP A 149 -12.91 -1.52 -11.21
N SER A 150 -13.22 -2.64 -10.59
CA SER A 150 -14.45 -2.79 -9.82
C SER A 150 -14.46 -1.94 -8.57
N ALA A 151 -13.29 -1.75 -7.92
CA ALA A 151 -13.14 -0.82 -6.82
C ALA A 151 -13.36 0.63 -7.25
N GLY A 152 -12.79 1.04 -8.40
CA GLY A 152 -13.02 2.35 -8.98
C GLY A 152 -14.49 2.61 -9.33
N TYR A 153 -15.22 1.59 -9.80
CA TYR A 153 -16.66 1.67 -10.02
C TYR A 153 -17.45 1.80 -8.70
N CYS A 154 -17.09 0.98 -7.69
CA CYS A 154 -17.77 0.89 -6.41
C CYS A 154 -17.53 2.13 -5.53
N ALA A 155 -16.29 2.59 -5.43
CA ALA A 155 -15.87 3.69 -4.53
C ALA A 155 -16.73 4.93 -4.72
N ARG A 156 -17.15 5.56 -3.64
CA ARG A 156 -17.85 6.84 -3.65
C ARG A 156 -16.87 8.02 -3.56
N LYS A 157 -17.34 9.23 -3.71
CA LYS A 157 -16.54 10.43 -3.44
C LYS A 157 -16.18 10.48 -1.95
N ASN A 158 -14.96 10.86 -1.63
CA ASN A 158 -14.41 10.91 -0.28
C ASN A 158 -14.45 9.51 0.39
N SER A 159 -14.06 8.46 -0.33
CA SER A 159 -13.83 7.14 0.23
C SER A 159 -12.36 6.83 0.32
N LEU A 160 -11.96 5.98 1.27
CA LEU A 160 -10.60 5.48 1.40
C LEU A 160 -10.48 4.13 0.68
N LEU A 161 -9.53 4.03 -0.23
CA LEU A 161 -9.15 2.78 -0.88
C LEU A 161 -7.80 2.34 -0.32
N CYS A 162 -7.77 1.19 0.33
CA CYS A 162 -6.56 0.57 0.86
C CYS A 162 -6.13 -0.54 -0.10
N VAL A 163 -4.91 -0.48 -0.62
CA VAL A 163 -4.45 -1.39 -1.67
C VAL A 163 -3.14 -2.05 -1.26
N THR A 164 -3.12 -3.37 -1.21
CA THR A 164 -1.91 -4.17 -1.00
C THR A 164 -1.50 -4.88 -2.28
N ALA A 165 -0.20 -4.87 -2.58
CA ALA A 165 0.43 -5.68 -3.61
C ALA A 165 1.57 -6.50 -2.99
N THR A 166 1.51 -7.83 -3.13
CA THR A 166 2.58 -8.74 -2.67
C THR A 166 3.41 -9.27 -3.83
N ASP A 167 3.10 -8.93 -5.06
CA ASP A 167 3.89 -9.26 -6.26
C ASP A 167 5.05 -8.26 -6.51
N THR A 168 5.76 -7.94 -5.43
CA THR A 168 6.88 -6.98 -5.40
C THR A 168 7.97 -7.29 -6.42
N SER A 169 8.22 -8.56 -6.73
CA SER A 169 9.19 -8.96 -7.77
C SER A 169 8.84 -8.42 -9.16
N ALA A 170 7.55 -8.28 -9.48
CA ALA A 170 7.08 -7.66 -10.71
C ALA A 170 7.26 -6.14 -10.64
N LEU A 171 6.73 -5.52 -9.60
CA LEU A 171 6.76 -4.06 -9.41
C LEU A 171 8.18 -3.50 -9.29
N CYS A 172 9.11 -4.23 -8.65
CA CYS A 172 10.53 -3.86 -8.53
C CYS A 172 11.37 -4.20 -9.77
N GLY A 173 10.79 -4.81 -10.81
CA GLY A 173 11.46 -5.05 -12.08
C GLY A 173 12.38 -6.28 -12.13
N THR A 174 12.28 -7.21 -11.18
CA THR A 174 12.93 -8.52 -11.30
C THR A 174 12.27 -9.31 -12.43
N TYR A 175 10.95 -9.27 -12.54
CA TYR A 175 10.18 -9.82 -13.65
C TYR A 175 9.41 -8.71 -14.34
N LYS A 176 9.95 -8.18 -15.46
CA LYS A 176 9.41 -7.00 -16.16
C LYS A 176 8.09 -7.29 -16.87
N GLU A 177 8.01 -8.42 -17.54
CA GLU A 177 6.86 -8.81 -18.36
C GLU A 177 5.58 -8.96 -17.52
N PRO A 178 5.59 -9.59 -16.33
CA PRO A 178 4.46 -9.58 -15.42
C PRO A 178 4.01 -8.16 -15.00
N CYS A 179 4.93 -7.24 -14.74
CA CYS A 179 4.59 -5.86 -14.41
C CYS A 179 3.89 -5.16 -15.58
N ILE A 180 4.43 -5.30 -16.79
CA ILE A 180 3.84 -4.73 -18.02
C ILE A 180 2.42 -5.27 -18.22
N ARG A 181 2.20 -6.58 -18.08
CA ARG A 181 0.87 -7.18 -18.28
C ARG A 181 -0.15 -6.78 -17.22
N LYS A 182 0.29 -6.64 -15.94
CA LYS A 182 -0.60 -6.39 -14.80
C LYS A 182 -0.86 -4.91 -14.55
N TYR A 183 0.16 -4.08 -14.74
CA TYR A 183 0.13 -2.66 -14.37
C TYR A 183 0.32 -1.71 -15.55
N ASN A 184 0.41 -2.22 -16.78
CA ASN A 184 0.64 -1.42 -18.00
C ASN A 184 1.85 -0.49 -17.88
N ALA A 185 2.85 -0.86 -17.08
CA ALA A 185 4.03 -0.05 -16.79
C ALA A 185 5.30 -0.87 -16.90
N LYS A 186 6.35 -0.25 -17.42
CA LYS A 186 7.68 -0.84 -17.48
C LYS A 186 8.42 -0.51 -16.19
N PRO A 187 8.75 -1.51 -15.34
CA PRO A 187 9.52 -1.29 -14.13
C PRO A 187 11.01 -1.19 -14.45
N TYR A 188 11.77 -0.64 -13.51
CA TYR A 188 13.23 -0.65 -13.58
C TYR A 188 13.83 -1.14 -12.27
N LYS A 189 14.68 -2.18 -12.35
CA LYS A 189 15.39 -2.73 -11.19
C LYS A 189 16.58 -1.85 -10.85
N SER A 190 16.35 -0.88 -9.98
CA SER A 190 17.34 0.07 -9.46
C SER A 190 17.44 -0.06 -7.93
N GLU A 191 18.31 0.72 -7.31
CA GLU A 191 18.36 0.87 -5.86
C GLU A 191 17.05 1.40 -5.26
N TYR A 192 16.29 2.21 -6.01
CA TYR A 192 14.99 2.76 -5.60
C TYR A 192 13.78 1.99 -6.16
N CYS A 193 13.95 0.72 -6.51
CA CYS A 193 12.90 -0.08 -7.14
C CYS A 193 11.64 -0.24 -6.28
N HIS A 194 11.73 -0.17 -4.96
CA HIS A 194 10.58 -0.22 -4.06
C HIS A 194 9.71 1.04 -4.16
N GLU A 195 10.31 2.23 -4.17
CA GLU A 195 9.57 3.47 -4.42
C GLU A 195 8.97 3.46 -5.84
N ASN A 196 9.73 3.00 -6.82
CA ASN A 196 9.25 2.85 -8.21
C ASN A 196 8.02 1.94 -8.29
N GLY A 197 8.02 0.83 -7.54
CA GLY A 197 6.89 -0.09 -7.46
C GLY A 197 5.64 0.55 -6.83
N ILE A 198 5.79 1.30 -5.74
CA ILE A 198 4.73 2.10 -5.13
C ILE A 198 4.15 3.09 -6.15
N ARG A 199 5.01 3.82 -6.89
CA ARG A 199 4.58 4.79 -7.91
C ARG A 199 3.91 4.14 -9.11
N ILE A 200 4.33 2.94 -9.52
CA ILE A 200 3.64 2.15 -10.56
C ILE A 200 2.25 1.74 -10.08
N LEU A 201 2.12 1.24 -8.85
CA LEU A 201 0.85 0.84 -8.28
C LEU A 201 -0.11 2.02 -8.14
N ALA A 202 0.37 3.17 -7.65
CA ALA A 202 -0.41 4.41 -7.55
C ALA A 202 -0.83 4.93 -8.93
N GLY A 203 0.09 4.94 -9.90
CA GLY A 203 -0.18 5.36 -11.29
C GLY A 203 -1.23 4.49 -11.97
N TYR A 204 -1.13 3.17 -11.84
CA TYR A 204 -2.11 2.24 -12.35
C TYR A 204 -3.48 2.45 -11.69
N THR A 205 -3.51 2.69 -10.39
CA THR A 205 -4.75 3.00 -9.66
C THR A 205 -5.36 4.30 -10.17
N ALA A 206 -4.58 5.39 -10.30
CA ALA A 206 -5.05 6.67 -10.83
C ALA A 206 -5.66 6.55 -12.23
N LEU A 207 -4.95 5.90 -13.16
CA LEU A 207 -5.41 5.66 -14.53
C LEU A 207 -6.69 4.82 -14.57
N THR A 208 -6.80 3.81 -13.70
CA THR A 208 -7.96 2.94 -13.63
C THR A 208 -9.19 3.68 -13.12
N LEU A 209 -9.05 4.54 -12.12
CA LEU A 209 -10.14 5.32 -11.52
C LEU A 209 -10.59 6.49 -12.39
N ALA A 210 -9.70 7.03 -13.23
CA ALA A 210 -9.95 8.21 -14.06
C ALA A 210 -11.15 8.05 -15.01
N LYS A 211 -11.38 6.85 -15.56
CA LYS A 211 -12.55 6.56 -16.43
C LYS A 211 -13.91 6.74 -15.73
N TYR A 212 -13.91 6.74 -14.40
CA TYR A 212 -15.06 7.04 -13.54
C TYR A 212 -15.12 8.49 -13.08
N LYS A 213 -14.29 9.38 -13.67
CA LYS A 213 -14.12 10.79 -13.28
C LYS A 213 -13.70 10.93 -11.80
N LYS A 214 -12.83 10.01 -11.35
CA LYS A 214 -12.27 9.95 -10.00
C LYS A 214 -10.76 10.13 -10.06
N TYR A 215 -10.22 10.82 -9.07
CA TYR A 215 -8.79 11.05 -8.92
C TYR A 215 -8.34 10.65 -7.52
N ILE A 216 -7.06 10.49 -7.35
CA ILE A 216 -6.46 9.98 -6.12
C ILE A 216 -5.73 11.07 -5.35
N SER A 217 -5.80 10.98 -4.01
CA SER A 217 -4.90 11.63 -3.08
C SER A 217 -4.29 10.54 -2.20
N VAL A 218 -2.99 10.28 -2.35
CA VAL A 218 -2.31 9.25 -1.55
C VAL A 218 -2.03 9.82 -0.17
N LYS A 219 -2.58 9.20 0.87
CA LYS A 219 -2.44 9.62 2.27
C LYS A 219 -1.20 9.03 2.92
N LEU A 220 -0.97 7.76 2.67
CA LEU A 220 0.22 7.04 3.12
C LEU A 220 0.56 5.94 2.12
N SER A 221 1.83 5.76 1.85
CA SER A 221 2.33 4.59 1.15
C SER A 221 3.59 4.05 1.81
N HIS A 222 3.75 2.74 1.81
CA HIS A 222 5.00 2.14 2.29
C HIS A 222 5.28 0.80 1.61
N SER A 223 6.56 0.46 1.54
CA SER A 223 7.03 -0.87 1.16
C SER A 223 7.75 -1.47 2.36
N THR A 224 7.20 -2.54 2.91
CA THR A 224 7.68 -3.17 4.14
C THR A 224 7.66 -4.67 3.94
N GLU A 225 8.66 -5.39 4.46
CA GLU A 225 8.79 -6.84 4.28
C GLU A 225 8.71 -7.22 2.78
N HIS A 226 7.65 -7.89 2.38
CA HIS A 226 7.44 -8.36 1.00
C HIS A 226 6.15 -7.84 0.37
N TYR A 227 5.65 -6.68 0.81
CA TYR A 227 4.45 -6.06 0.28
C TYR A 227 4.61 -4.54 0.10
N MET A 228 3.77 -4.00 -0.76
CA MET A 228 3.55 -2.56 -0.96
C MET A 228 2.13 -2.24 -0.54
N ARG A 229 1.96 -1.16 0.21
CA ARG A 229 0.65 -0.72 0.72
C ARG A 229 0.41 0.74 0.37
N LEU A 230 -0.80 1.05 -0.09
CA LEU A 230 -1.30 2.39 -0.35
C LEU A 230 -2.59 2.63 0.44
N TYR A 231 -2.72 3.81 1.01
CA TYR A 231 -3.95 4.38 1.55
C TYR A 231 -4.30 5.60 0.70
N ILE A 232 -5.39 5.51 -0.05
CA ILE A 232 -5.73 6.45 -1.12
C ILE A 232 -7.12 7.01 -0.85
N GLU A 233 -7.23 8.32 -0.65
CA GLU A 233 -8.53 8.99 -0.70
C GLU A 233 -8.97 9.12 -2.16
N VAL A 234 -10.19 8.67 -2.46
CA VAL A 234 -10.80 8.71 -3.78
C VAL A 234 -11.69 9.95 -3.87
N LEU A 235 -11.30 10.88 -4.71
CA LEU A 235 -12.01 12.12 -4.96
C LEU A 235 -12.72 12.08 -6.32
N LYS A 236 -13.64 13.01 -6.58
CA LYS A 236 -14.45 13.00 -7.81
C LYS A 236 -14.60 14.37 -8.43
N GLY A 237 -14.38 14.47 -9.74
CA GLY A 237 -14.55 15.68 -10.53
C GLY A 237 -13.83 15.56 -11.87
N SER A 238 -14.49 15.83 -13.01
CA SER A 238 -13.87 15.63 -14.33
C SER A 238 -12.61 16.47 -14.50
N LYS A 239 -12.68 17.78 -14.28
CA LYS A 239 -11.55 18.70 -14.42
C LYS A 239 -10.39 18.32 -13.47
N ALA A 240 -10.70 18.06 -12.19
CA ALA A 240 -9.69 17.66 -11.21
C ALA A 240 -9.07 16.26 -11.54
N THR A 241 -9.81 15.39 -12.20
CA THR A 241 -9.27 14.13 -12.70
C THR A 241 -8.27 14.38 -13.82
N ASP A 242 -8.61 15.26 -14.78
CA ASP A 242 -7.71 15.60 -15.88
C ASP A 242 -6.42 16.23 -15.34
N GLU A 243 -6.53 17.18 -14.41
CA GLU A 243 -5.39 17.79 -13.71
C GLU A 243 -4.55 16.77 -12.92
N SER A 244 -5.19 15.82 -12.25
CA SER A 244 -4.50 14.75 -11.51
C SER A 244 -3.69 13.83 -12.43
N LEU A 245 -4.19 13.56 -13.65
CA LEU A 245 -3.50 12.74 -14.64
C LEU A 245 -2.20 13.39 -15.17
N GLU A 246 -2.01 14.69 -15.01
CA GLU A 246 -0.75 15.36 -15.32
C GLU A 246 0.41 14.86 -14.44
N ASN A 247 0.11 14.22 -13.30
CA ASN A 247 1.10 13.54 -12.46
C ASN A 247 1.47 12.13 -12.94
N ILE A 248 0.90 11.65 -14.02
CA ILE A 248 1.39 10.44 -14.68
C ILE A 248 2.61 10.78 -15.54
N GLY A 249 3.65 9.96 -15.46
CA GLY A 249 4.85 10.21 -16.22
C GLY A 249 5.88 9.09 -16.12
N TYR A 250 7.13 9.44 -16.33
CA TYR A 250 8.25 8.50 -16.44
C TYR A 250 9.44 8.97 -15.63
N ILE A 251 10.24 8.01 -15.15
CA ILE A 251 11.56 8.26 -14.58
C ILE A 251 12.59 7.74 -15.58
N SER A 252 13.49 8.63 -16.01
CA SER A 252 14.65 8.29 -16.82
C SER A 252 15.88 8.17 -15.92
N HIS A 253 16.69 7.13 -16.11
CA HIS A 253 17.83 6.82 -15.25
C HIS A 253 19.05 6.44 -16.07
N CYS A 254 20.21 6.99 -15.72
CA CYS A 254 21.51 6.61 -16.24
C CYS A 254 22.22 5.64 -15.30
N LYS A 255 22.57 4.45 -15.77
CA LYS A 255 23.28 3.46 -14.94
C LYS A 255 24.71 3.85 -14.61
N GLU A 256 25.36 4.62 -15.49
CA GLU A 256 26.78 4.92 -15.37
C GLU A 256 27.07 6.04 -14.39
N CYS A 257 26.31 7.16 -14.46
CA CYS A 257 26.53 8.31 -13.59
C CYS A 257 25.43 8.52 -12.55
N LEU A 258 24.37 7.68 -12.56
CA LEU A 258 23.19 7.76 -11.68
C LEU A 258 22.35 9.03 -11.88
N TYR A 259 22.52 9.76 -12.97
CA TYR A 259 21.64 10.85 -13.36
C TYR A 259 20.18 10.37 -13.46
N ARG A 260 19.25 11.19 -13.01
CA ARG A 260 17.81 10.92 -13.03
C ARG A 260 17.04 12.16 -13.44
N GLU A 261 15.99 11.94 -14.19
CA GLU A 261 15.01 12.97 -14.50
C GLU A 261 13.59 12.40 -14.47
N THR A 262 12.63 13.24 -14.15
CA THR A 262 11.21 12.90 -14.23
C THR A 262 10.58 13.64 -15.40
N ASN A 263 9.76 12.94 -16.16
CA ASN A 263 9.08 13.48 -17.33
C ASN A 263 7.57 13.30 -17.16
N LYS A 264 6.84 14.39 -16.88
CA LYS A 264 5.38 14.38 -16.70
C LYS A 264 4.64 14.27 -18.03
N GLY A 265 3.48 13.63 -17.99
CA GLY A 265 2.58 13.46 -19.11
C GLY A 265 2.58 12.04 -19.70
N MET A 266 1.43 11.65 -20.23
CA MET A 266 1.23 10.29 -20.80
C MET A 266 1.95 10.09 -22.13
N ALA A 267 2.13 11.15 -22.91
CA ALA A 267 2.78 11.13 -24.23
C ALA A 267 3.89 12.20 -24.26
N THR A 268 4.84 12.06 -23.35
CA THR A 268 5.97 12.99 -23.23
C THR A 268 7.16 12.52 -24.08
N ASN A 269 7.99 13.46 -24.49
CA ASN A 269 9.28 13.14 -25.13
C ASN A 269 10.28 12.73 -24.05
N LEU A 270 10.92 11.57 -24.24
CA LEU A 270 11.95 11.07 -23.36
C LEU A 270 13.33 11.21 -24.01
N ASN A 271 14.29 11.78 -23.29
CA ASN A 271 15.66 11.81 -23.71
C ASN A 271 16.24 10.39 -23.73
N HIS A 272 16.90 10.01 -24.83
CA HIS A 272 17.53 8.70 -24.93
C HIS A 272 18.96 8.68 -24.41
N THR A 273 19.59 9.86 -24.36
CA THR A 273 20.99 10.05 -23.98
C THR A 273 21.10 10.87 -22.72
N CYS A 274 21.93 10.43 -21.79
CA CYS A 274 22.19 11.13 -20.54
C CYS A 274 22.89 12.48 -20.82
N PRO A 275 22.42 13.60 -20.33
CA PRO A 275 23.04 14.90 -20.54
C PRO A 275 24.39 15.04 -19.81
N GLU A 276 24.63 14.25 -18.75
CA GLU A 276 25.84 14.35 -17.94
C GLU A 276 27.00 13.53 -18.52
N CYS A 277 26.74 12.30 -18.97
CA CYS A 277 27.84 11.40 -19.40
C CYS A 277 27.71 10.85 -20.83
N GLY A 278 26.64 11.18 -21.54
CA GLY A 278 26.41 10.73 -22.91
C GLY A 278 25.91 9.30 -23.08
N GLU A 279 25.76 8.54 -21.98
CA GLU A 279 25.32 7.15 -22.01
C GLU A 279 23.78 7.03 -22.18
N LYS A 280 23.33 5.82 -22.49
CA LYS A 280 21.91 5.54 -22.74
C LYS A 280 21.08 5.62 -21.47
N LEU A 281 19.98 6.37 -21.52
CA LEU A 281 18.97 6.39 -20.46
C LEU A 281 18.03 5.18 -20.52
N ILE A 282 17.60 4.72 -19.35
CA ILE A 282 16.58 3.70 -19.16
C ILE A 282 15.35 4.38 -18.58
N HIS A 283 14.18 4.03 -19.11
CA HIS A 283 12.92 4.63 -18.71
C HIS A 283 12.05 3.63 -17.97
N ALA A 284 11.46 4.06 -16.85
CA ALA A 284 10.42 3.37 -16.08
C ALA A 284 9.11 4.15 -16.13
N GLY A 285 8.00 3.45 -16.22
CA GLY A 285 6.66 4.07 -16.26
C GLY A 285 5.77 3.48 -17.37
N PRO A 286 4.55 4.03 -17.56
CA PRO A 286 4.02 5.19 -16.83
C PRO A 286 3.83 4.90 -15.33
N LEU A 287 4.03 5.91 -14.50
CA LEU A 287 3.93 5.82 -13.04
C LEU A 287 3.49 7.16 -12.44
N TRP A 288 3.14 7.16 -11.15
CA TRP A 288 2.71 8.34 -10.41
C TRP A 288 3.91 9.21 -9.98
N LEU A 289 3.95 10.45 -10.43
CA LEU A 289 4.95 11.46 -10.06
C LEU A 289 4.43 12.47 -9.02
N GLY A 290 3.18 12.34 -8.60
CA GLY A 290 2.62 13.14 -7.52
C GLY A 290 3.07 12.68 -6.13
N PRO A 291 2.59 13.37 -5.08
CA PRO A 291 2.85 13.00 -3.69
C PRO A 291 2.40 11.55 -3.40
N ILE A 292 3.17 10.86 -2.57
CA ILE A 292 2.87 9.50 -2.10
C ILE A 292 2.75 9.43 -0.57
N GLN A 293 2.88 10.56 0.09
CA GLN A 293 2.72 10.78 1.54
C GLN A 293 1.91 12.06 1.75
N ASP A 294 1.06 12.08 2.78
CA ASP A 294 0.32 13.24 3.26
C ASP A 294 0.79 13.54 4.68
N ARG A 295 1.54 14.63 4.85
CA ARG A 295 2.17 15.00 6.13
C ARG A 295 1.17 15.04 7.27
N GLU A 296 0.08 15.79 7.10
CA GLU A 296 -0.91 15.98 8.17
C GLU A 296 -1.59 14.65 8.55
N PHE A 297 -1.87 13.81 7.56
CA PHE A 297 -2.47 12.49 7.82
C PHE A 297 -1.52 11.59 8.62
N ILE A 298 -0.23 11.61 8.32
CA ILE A 298 0.78 10.81 9.02
C ILE A 298 0.99 11.34 10.45
N GLU A 299 1.00 12.67 10.65
CA GLU A 299 1.10 13.29 11.98
C GLU A 299 -0.09 12.85 12.86
N GLU A 300 -1.33 12.91 12.35
CA GLU A 300 -2.51 12.42 13.06
C GLU A 300 -2.44 10.90 13.35
N MET A 301 -1.86 10.10 12.44
CA MET A 301 -1.64 8.67 12.72
C MET A 301 -0.65 8.45 13.87
N ILE A 302 0.42 9.26 13.95
CA ILE A 302 1.40 9.17 15.03
C ILE A 302 0.75 9.54 16.38
N GLU A 303 -0.07 10.58 16.41
CA GLU A 303 -0.83 10.99 17.61
C GLU A 303 -1.81 9.91 18.08
N GLU A 304 -2.37 9.13 17.14
CA GLU A 304 -3.32 8.07 17.43
C GLU A 304 -2.70 6.80 18.03
N ILE A 305 -1.39 6.59 17.88
CA ILE A 305 -0.68 5.37 18.32
C ILE A 305 -0.96 5.06 19.80
N ASP A 306 -0.96 6.08 20.66
CA ASP A 306 -1.12 5.90 22.10
C ASP A 306 -2.58 5.59 22.53
N ASN A 307 -3.55 5.84 21.64
CA ASN A 307 -4.96 5.57 21.87
C ASN A 307 -5.36 4.14 21.46
N LYS A 308 -4.49 3.39 20.81
CA LYS A 308 -4.77 2.04 20.30
C LYS A 308 -3.86 0.99 20.94
N THR A 309 -4.39 -0.22 21.09
CA THR A 309 -3.60 -1.38 21.50
C THR A 309 -2.96 -2.00 20.26
N LEU A 310 -1.66 -1.81 20.06
CA LEU A 310 -0.93 -2.24 18.88
C LEU A 310 0.31 -3.03 19.30
N ASN A 311 0.43 -4.28 18.84
CA ASN A 311 1.56 -5.13 19.21
C ASN A 311 2.86 -4.72 18.49
N THR A 312 2.75 -3.99 17.36
CA THR A 312 3.89 -3.57 16.54
C THR A 312 4.22 -2.08 16.67
N LYS A 313 3.82 -1.43 17.77
CA LYS A 313 3.89 0.01 18.01
C LYS A 313 5.25 0.65 17.67
N ASP A 314 6.36 0.08 18.15
CA ASP A 314 7.69 0.64 17.92
C ASP A 314 8.08 0.62 16.43
N LYS A 315 7.70 -0.44 15.73
CA LYS A 315 7.94 -0.55 14.27
C LYS A 315 7.10 0.47 13.50
N ILE A 316 5.85 0.67 13.91
CA ILE A 316 4.94 1.65 13.31
C ILE A 316 5.51 3.05 13.50
N LEU A 317 5.86 3.43 14.72
CA LEU A 317 6.38 4.76 15.03
C LEU A 317 7.64 5.08 14.21
N LYS A 318 8.54 4.10 14.10
CA LYS A 318 9.74 4.24 13.26
C LYS A 318 9.38 4.44 11.79
N LEU A 319 8.47 3.64 11.24
CA LEU A 319 8.06 3.73 9.84
C LEU A 319 7.36 5.05 9.54
N LEU A 320 6.38 5.45 10.37
CA LEU A 320 5.62 6.69 10.17
C LEU A 320 6.52 7.93 10.26
N ASN A 321 7.47 7.99 11.22
CA ASN A 321 8.43 9.08 11.28
C ASN A 321 9.29 9.17 10.02
N GLN A 322 9.75 8.04 9.47
CA GLN A 322 10.50 8.04 8.21
C GLN A 322 9.62 8.50 7.04
N CYS A 323 8.37 8.03 6.94
CA CYS A 323 7.43 8.48 5.91
C CYS A 323 7.12 9.99 6.04
N LEU A 324 7.04 10.51 7.27
CA LEU A 324 6.83 11.92 7.55
C LEU A 324 8.03 12.78 7.09
N GLU A 325 9.25 12.33 7.38
CA GLU A 325 10.48 12.99 6.88
C GLU A 325 10.52 13.02 5.35
N GLU A 326 10.03 11.96 4.70
CA GLU A 326 10.02 11.81 3.23
C GLU A 326 8.88 12.59 2.53
N ALA A 327 7.88 13.08 3.26
CA ALA A 327 6.63 13.59 2.67
C ALA A 327 6.85 14.68 1.61
N ASP A 328 7.81 15.58 1.82
CA ASP A 328 8.11 16.70 0.93
C ASP A 328 9.45 16.53 0.19
N SER A 329 9.96 15.29 0.13
CA SER A 329 11.25 15.00 -0.47
C SER A 329 11.15 14.74 -1.98
N GLU A 330 12.30 14.84 -2.65
CA GLU A 330 12.45 14.51 -4.06
C GLU A 330 12.02 13.08 -4.39
N ILE A 331 11.62 12.89 -5.65
CA ILE A 331 11.28 11.59 -6.19
C ILE A 331 12.55 10.75 -6.31
N THR A 332 12.48 9.49 -5.93
CA THR A 332 13.59 8.54 -5.81
C THR A 332 14.54 8.84 -4.65
N PHE A 333 15.50 7.97 -4.42
CA PHE A 333 16.54 8.11 -3.42
C PHE A 333 17.89 7.58 -3.93
N TYR A 334 18.97 7.98 -3.30
CA TYR A 334 20.31 7.47 -3.55
C TYR A 334 20.69 6.45 -2.48
N ASP A 335 21.16 5.28 -2.90
CA ASP A 335 21.81 4.31 -2.01
C ASP A 335 23.30 4.63 -1.94
N ILE A 336 23.82 4.84 -0.74
CA ILE A 336 25.20 5.28 -0.52
C ILE A 336 26.22 4.27 -1.06
N HIS A 337 25.97 2.97 -0.92
CA HIS A 337 26.89 1.97 -1.46
C HIS A 337 26.91 2.00 -3.00
N THR A 338 25.76 2.23 -3.62
CA THR A 338 25.67 2.38 -5.09
C THR A 338 26.41 3.63 -5.55
N LEU A 339 26.28 4.76 -4.86
CA LEU A 339 27.03 5.98 -5.13
C LEU A 339 28.56 5.74 -5.00
N CYS A 340 29.00 5.17 -3.90
CA CYS A 340 30.43 4.90 -3.67
C CYS A 340 31.02 3.96 -4.71
N ARG A 341 30.25 2.95 -5.16
CA ARG A 341 30.67 2.04 -6.24
C ARG A 341 30.88 2.79 -7.56
N VAL A 342 29.97 3.69 -7.94
CA VAL A 342 30.07 4.49 -9.18
C VAL A 342 31.24 5.47 -9.08
N LEU A 343 31.41 6.13 -7.95
CA LEU A 343 32.52 7.06 -7.69
C LEU A 343 33.86 6.36 -7.45
N LYS A 344 33.88 5.03 -7.32
CA LYS A 344 35.08 4.22 -7.02
C LYS A 344 35.80 4.65 -5.75
N ILE A 345 35.06 4.99 -4.71
CA ILE A 345 35.55 5.38 -3.39
C ILE A 345 35.08 4.42 -2.30
N SER A 346 35.81 4.38 -1.19
CA SER A 346 35.37 3.66 0.02
C SER A 346 34.17 4.37 0.63
N ALA A 347 33.18 3.59 1.11
CA ALA A 347 31.99 4.15 1.75
C ALA A 347 32.37 4.83 3.09
N PRO A 348 32.16 6.14 3.24
CA PRO A 348 32.35 6.84 4.52
C PRO A 348 31.22 6.46 5.50
N LYS A 349 31.33 6.90 6.75
CA LYS A 349 30.25 6.72 7.73
C LYS A 349 28.99 7.43 7.25
N PHE A 350 27.84 6.74 7.32
CA PHE A 350 26.56 7.22 6.80
C PHE A 350 26.16 8.59 7.38
N ASP A 351 26.29 8.76 8.70
CA ASP A 351 25.93 10.02 9.37
C ASP A 351 26.84 11.18 8.95
N LEU A 352 28.12 10.92 8.66
CA LEU A 352 29.04 11.95 8.15
C LEU A 352 28.60 12.46 6.76
N ILE A 353 28.04 11.61 5.92
CA ILE A 353 27.52 12.03 4.62
C ILE A 353 26.35 12.98 4.81
N ILE A 354 25.40 12.63 5.70
CA ILE A 354 24.25 13.47 6.03
C ILE A 354 24.69 14.83 6.56
N GLU A 355 25.64 14.84 7.50
CA GLU A 355 26.22 16.09 8.04
C GLU A 355 26.81 16.96 6.93
N LYS A 356 27.61 16.36 6.04
CA LYS A 356 28.27 17.09 4.94
C LYS A 356 27.27 17.66 3.93
N ILE A 357 26.21 16.93 3.60
CA ILE A 357 25.14 17.42 2.71
C ILE A 357 24.48 18.65 3.36
N LYS A 358 24.12 18.57 4.65
CA LYS A 358 23.53 19.67 5.42
C LYS A 358 24.47 20.87 5.56
N GLU A 359 25.76 20.66 5.84
CA GLU A 359 26.78 21.72 5.91
C GLU A 359 26.92 22.49 4.58
N ASN A 360 26.65 21.85 3.45
CA ASN A 360 26.65 22.49 2.14
C ASN A 360 25.29 23.14 1.77
N GLY A 361 24.32 23.19 2.69
CA GLY A 361 23.05 23.89 2.53
C GLY A 361 21.96 23.11 1.83
N TYR A 362 22.14 21.81 1.59
CA TYR A 362 21.13 20.95 0.97
C TYR A 362 20.27 20.24 2.00
N ASN A 363 19.03 19.99 1.63
CA ASN A 363 18.15 19.12 2.41
C ASN A 363 18.53 17.67 2.21
N VAL A 364 18.47 16.88 3.27
CA VAL A 364 18.68 15.45 3.22
C VAL A 364 17.88 14.74 4.30
N VAL A 365 17.16 13.68 3.89
CA VAL A 365 16.38 12.81 4.77
C VAL A 365 16.70 11.35 4.50
N LYS A 366 16.53 10.51 5.52
CA LYS A 366 16.60 9.05 5.37
C LYS A 366 15.30 8.55 4.75
N THR A 367 15.37 7.42 4.02
CA THR A 367 14.17 6.79 3.45
C THR A 367 13.85 5.48 4.15
N HIS A 368 12.56 5.15 4.25
CA HIS A 368 12.12 3.86 4.78
C HIS A 368 12.38 2.69 3.81
N TYR A 369 12.63 2.97 2.53
CA TYR A 369 12.85 1.95 1.50
C TYR A 369 14.22 1.25 1.60
N SER A 370 15.23 1.91 2.15
CA SER A 370 16.58 1.36 2.33
C SER A 370 17.26 1.96 3.56
N PRO A 371 17.92 1.14 4.39
CA PRO A 371 18.66 1.65 5.56
C PRO A 371 19.85 2.55 5.19
N LEU A 372 20.33 2.49 3.95
CA LEU A 372 21.42 3.30 3.42
C LEU A 372 20.95 4.28 2.34
N GLY A 373 19.64 4.46 2.22
CA GLY A 373 19.01 5.35 1.28
C GLY A 373 18.85 6.77 1.84
N ILE A 374 19.15 7.76 1.01
CA ILE A 374 18.91 9.17 1.29
C ILE A 374 18.16 9.84 0.13
N LYS A 375 17.30 10.78 0.46
CA LYS A 375 16.70 11.73 -0.48
C LYS A 375 17.30 13.10 -0.23
N THR A 376 17.62 13.81 -1.30
CA THR A 376 18.26 15.14 -1.22
C THR A 376 17.97 15.94 -2.48
N ASP A 377 17.91 17.25 -2.32
CA ASP A 377 17.79 18.27 -3.38
C ASP A 377 19.16 18.71 -3.94
N MET A 378 20.24 18.01 -3.54
CA MET A 378 21.60 18.22 -4.00
C MET A 378 21.82 17.83 -5.45
#